data_0b1b4efb054b0eef185288faa6cd5ac2
#
_entry.id   0b1b4efb054b0eef185288faa6cd5ac2
#
_cell.length_a   1.000
_cell.length_b   1.000
_cell.length_c   1.000
_cell.angle_alpha   90.00
_cell.angle_beta   90.00
_cell.angle_gamma   90.00
#
_symmetry.space_group_name_H-M   'P 1'
#
loop_
_entity.id
_entity.type
_entity.pdbx_description
1 polymer ?
#
loop_
_entity_poly.entity_id
_entity_poly.type
_entity_poly.pdbx_seq_one_letter_code
_entity_poly.pdbx_strand_id
1 'polypeptide(L)'
;MPSERWRQDFPIDWQEDDYVTRRQFAGFLTLISGGLFLGTMLLGVRDWWRRTFAPGARALRVASLGEVPVGSAKLFAYPHADDRCLLIRTGPEKFVAYNQACTHLACPVTYRRGARELYCPCHEGYFALADGRPLGGPPKRPLPRVLLSVREDGVWATGVIES
;
A
#
# COMPACT_ATOMS: atom_id res chain seq x y z
N MET A 1 58.32 -0.44 -7.97
CA MET A 1 57.14 -0.67 -7.09
C MET A 1 56.93 0.65 -6.36
N PRO A 2 55.82 1.34 -6.55
CA PRO A 2 55.55 2.55 -5.79
C PRO A 2 55.18 2.11 -4.38
N SER A 3 56.15 2.33 -3.53
CA SER A 3 56.08 2.03 -2.11
C SER A 3 54.96 2.82 -1.44
N GLU A 4 54.16 2.22 -0.80
CA GLU A 4 53.68 2.21 0.61
C GLU A 4 53.83 3.52 1.40
N ARG A 5 53.89 4.71 0.74
CA ARG A 5 53.91 6.02 1.41
C ARG A 5 52.68 6.20 2.32
N TRP A 6 51.54 5.68 1.92
CA TRP A 6 50.32 5.76 2.72
C TRP A 6 50.41 4.98 4.05
N ARG A 7 51.26 3.92 4.11
CA ARG A 7 51.52 3.20 5.37
C ARG A 7 52.45 3.95 6.30
N GLN A 8 53.29 4.86 5.75
CA GLN A 8 54.16 5.73 6.57
C GLN A 8 53.37 6.92 7.10
N ASP A 9 52.43 7.44 6.32
CA ASP A 9 51.59 8.56 6.71
C ASP A 9 50.44 8.13 7.67
N PHE A 10 50.08 6.87 7.65
CA PHE A 10 49.13 6.25 8.57
C PHE A 10 49.70 4.96 9.16
N PRO A 11 50.58 5.10 10.21
CA PRO A 11 51.18 3.94 10.87
C PRO A 11 50.10 3.21 11.72
N ILE A 12 49.18 2.55 11.07
CA ILE A 12 48.20 1.64 11.69
C ILE A 12 48.84 0.27 11.59
N ASP A 13 49.79 -0.03 12.47
CA ASP A 13 50.22 -1.40 12.73
C ASP A 13 49.14 -2.14 13.50
N TRP A 14 48.10 -2.52 12.81
CA TRP A 14 47.12 -3.43 13.33
C TRP A 14 47.72 -4.83 13.23
N GLN A 15 48.37 -5.26 14.30
CA GLN A 15 48.69 -6.70 14.48
C GLN A 15 47.43 -7.59 14.42
N GLU A 16 46.27 -6.97 14.31
CA GLU A 16 44.95 -7.60 14.30
C GLU A 16 44.31 -7.70 12.91
N ASP A 17 44.95 -7.25 11.83
CA ASP A 17 44.44 -7.36 10.46
C ASP A 17 44.38 -8.81 9.92
N ASP A 18 44.89 -9.78 10.70
CA ASP A 18 44.83 -11.19 10.38
C ASP A 18 43.56 -11.92 10.88
N TYR A 19 42.67 -11.24 11.62
CA TYR A 19 41.48 -11.88 12.19
C TYR A 19 40.47 -12.34 11.16
N VAL A 20 40.42 -11.74 9.99
CA VAL A 20 39.48 -12.15 8.92
C VAL A 20 40.26 -12.31 7.59
N THR A 21 40.53 -13.53 7.22
CA THR A 21 41.11 -13.79 5.91
C THR A 21 40.12 -13.46 4.80
N ARG A 22 40.62 -13.08 3.59
CA ARG A 22 39.76 -12.81 2.42
C ARG A 22 38.75 -13.94 2.17
N ARG A 23 39.13 -15.18 2.43
CA ARG A 23 38.27 -16.36 2.30
C ARG A 23 37.12 -16.35 3.32
N GLN A 24 37.42 -15.99 4.58
CA GLN A 24 36.39 -15.89 5.62
C GLN A 24 35.43 -14.74 5.33
N PHE A 25 35.96 -13.59 4.92
CA PHE A 25 35.15 -12.44 4.52
C PHE A 25 34.21 -12.78 3.36
N ALA A 26 34.71 -13.41 2.30
CA ALA A 26 33.89 -13.90 1.20
C ALA A 26 32.82 -14.91 1.67
N GLY A 27 33.19 -15.80 2.59
CA GLY A 27 32.26 -16.75 3.21
C GLY A 27 31.13 -16.03 3.98
N PHE A 28 31.45 -15.02 4.81
CA PHE A 28 30.44 -14.23 5.51
C PHE A 28 29.51 -13.48 4.56
N LEU A 29 30.06 -12.84 3.52
CA LEU A 29 29.24 -12.16 2.51
C LEU A 29 28.28 -13.14 1.81
N THR A 30 28.76 -14.32 1.46
CA THR A 30 27.93 -15.34 0.81
C THR A 30 26.80 -15.81 1.74
N LEU A 31 27.11 -16.06 3.01
CA LEU A 31 26.10 -16.48 3.99
C LEU A 31 25.04 -15.39 4.25
N ILE A 32 25.48 -14.14 4.42
CA ILE A 32 24.56 -13.01 4.62
C ILE A 32 23.69 -12.80 3.39
N SER A 33 24.29 -12.76 2.20
CA SER A 33 23.54 -12.57 0.95
C SER A 33 22.60 -13.75 0.69
N GLY A 34 23.03 -14.98 0.94
CA GLY A 34 22.17 -16.16 0.85
C GLY A 34 21.02 -16.14 1.84
N GLY A 35 21.29 -15.74 3.08
CA GLY A 35 20.25 -15.58 4.12
C GLY A 35 19.21 -14.51 3.75
N LEU A 36 19.65 -13.36 3.27
CA LEU A 36 18.77 -12.29 2.80
C LEU A 36 17.94 -12.74 1.59
N PHE A 37 18.57 -13.42 0.63
CA PHE A 37 17.86 -13.96 -0.55
C PHE A 37 16.78 -14.96 -0.14
N LEU A 38 17.12 -15.93 0.70
CA LEU A 38 16.14 -16.91 1.19
C LEU A 38 15.03 -16.25 2.00
N GLY A 39 15.35 -15.28 2.84
CA GLY A 39 14.37 -14.52 3.62
C GLY A 39 13.39 -13.76 2.73
N THR A 40 13.89 -13.03 1.73
CA THR A 40 13.04 -12.30 0.77
C THR A 40 12.21 -13.24 -0.09
N MET A 41 12.77 -14.38 -0.51
CA MET A 41 12.04 -15.40 -1.25
C MET A 41 10.89 -16.00 -0.43
N LEU A 42 11.14 -16.34 0.84
CA LEU A 42 10.11 -16.87 1.74
C LEU A 42 8.98 -15.86 1.98
N LEU A 43 9.32 -14.58 2.17
CA LEU A 43 8.31 -13.52 2.31
C LEU A 43 7.49 -13.37 1.02
N GLY A 44 8.14 -13.41 -0.15
CA GLY A 44 7.46 -13.34 -1.44
C GLY A 44 6.52 -14.52 -1.67
N VAL A 45 6.96 -15.75 -1.37
CA VAL A 45 6.13 -16.97 -1.46
C VAL A 45 4.94 -16.88 -0.50
N ARG A 46 5.17 -16.44 0.75
CA ARG A 46 4.09 -16.25 1.73
C ARG A 46 3.06 -15.24 1.25
N ASP A 47 3.50 -14.11 0.71
CA ASP A 47 2.60 -13.06 0.20
C ASP A 47 1.82 -13.55 -1.03
N TRP A 48 2.51 -14.20 -1.97
CA TRP A 48 1.88 -14.85 -3.12
C TRP A 48 0.83 -15.90 -2.69
N TRP A 49 1.18 -16.77 -1.72
CA TRP A 49 0.26 -17.76 -1.17
C TRP A 49 -0.98 -17.09 -0.55
N ARG A 50 -0.77 -16.05 0.26
CA ARG A 50 -1.87 -15.29 0.87
C ARG A 50 -2.79 -14.68 -0.17
N ARG A 51 -2.24 -14.10 -1.23
CA ARG A 51 -3.04 -13.48 -2.30
C ARG A 51 -3.78 -14.51 -3.13
N THR A 52 -3.17 -15.67 -3.40
CA THR A 52 -3.75 -16.70 -4.26
C THR A 52 -4.77 -17.57 -3.54
N PHE A 53 -4.53 -17.90 -2.28
CA PHE A 53 -5.35 -18.83 -1.50
C PHE A 53 -6.12 -18.18 -0.36
N ALA A 54 -6.02 -16.86 -0.16
CA ALA A 54 -6.93 -16.18 0.75
C ALA A 54 -8.37 -16.39 0.25
N PRO A 55 -9.31 -16.76 1.13
CA PRO A 55 -10.71 -16.84 0.73
C PRO A 55 -11.10 -15.49 0.13
N GLY A 56 -11.70 -15.52 -1.07
CA GLY A 56 -12.13 -14.32 -1.78
C GLY A 56 -12.88 -13.40 -0.81
N ALA A 57 -12.69 -12.10 -0.99
CA ALA A 57 -13.19 -11.09 -0.07
C ALA A 57 -14.61 -11.40 0.39
N ARG A 58 -14.77 -11.81 1.66
CA ARG A 58 -16.07 -12.14 2.22
C ARG A 58 -16.92 -10.88 2.24
N ALA A 59 -18.21 -11.02 1.89
CA ALA A 59 -19.13 -9.91 2.00
C ALA A 59 -19.13 -9.37 3.45
N LEU A 60 -18.81 -8.10 3.60
CA LEU A 60 -18.71 -7.41 4.88
C LEU A 60 -19.75 -6.29 4.94
N ARG A 61 -20.58 -6.27 5.98
CA ARG A 61 -21.48 -5.14 6.22
C ARG A 61 -20.65 -3.92 6.67
N VAL A 62 -20.68 -2.86 5.89
CA VAL A 62 -19.84 -1.65 6.12
C VAL A 62 -20.60 -0.49 6.71
N ALA A 63 -21.93 -0.44 6.52
CA ALA A 63 -22.80 0.58 7.12
C ALA A 63 -24.27 0.12 7.16
N SER A 64 -25.06 0.68 8.08
CA SER A 64 -26.51 0.67 7.99
C SER A 64 -27.00 1.75 7.02
N LEU A 65 -28.21 1.61 6.46
CA LEU A 65 -28.74 2.54 5.46
C LEU A 65 -28.86 3.99 5.96
N GLY A 66 -29.14 4.19 7.25
CA GLY A 66 -29.26 5.52 7.88
C GLY A 66 -27.96 6.08 8.45
N GLU A 67 -26.92 5.28 8.56
CA GLU A 67 -25.69 5.64 9.28
C GLU A 67 -24.87 6.73 8.58
N VAL A 68 -24.85 6.73 7.25
CA VAL A 68 -24.11 7.70 6.45
C VAL A 68 -25.10 8.69 5.84
N PRO A 69 -25.10 9.96 6.26
CA PRO A 69 -25.94 11.00 5.66
C PRO A 69 -25.62 11.20 4.17
N VAL A 70 -26.61 11.63 3.39
CA VAL A 70 -26.38 11.95 1.95
C VAL A 70 -25.33 13.04 1.82
N GLY A 71 -24.36 12.84 0.93
CA GLY A 71 -23.23 13.74 0.74
C GLY A 71 -22.17 13.63 1.85
N SER A 72 -22.20 12.58 2.66
CA SER A 72 -21.17 12.29 3.67
C SER A 72 -20.35 11.08 3.29
N ALA A 73 -19.21 10.92 3.98
CA ALA A 73 -18.32 9.80 3.82
C ALA A 73 -18.04 9.12 5.17
N LYS A 74 -17.80 7.81 5.15
CA LYS A 74 -17.39 6.97 6.28
C LYS A 74 -16.18 6.15 5.90
N LEU A 75 -15.22 6.03 6.81
CA LEU A 75 -14.09 5.12 6.67
C LEU A 75 -14.48 3.70 7.11
N PHE A 76 -13.97 2.70 6.42
CA PHE A 76 -14.08 1.29 6.77
C PHE A 76 -12.85 0.53 6.26
N ALA A 77 -12.65 -0.70 6.70
CA ALA A 77 -11.57 -1.56 6.24
C ALA A 77 -12.12 -2.70 5.38
N TYR A 78 -11.54 -2.94 4.21
CA TYR A 78 -11.93 -4.01 3.29
C TYR A 78 -10.93 -4.19 2.14
N PRO A 79 -10.54 -5.41 1.75
CA PRO A 79 -10.95 -6.70 2.32
C PRO A 79 -10.23 -7.08 3.61
N HIS A 80 -9.09 -6.46 3.93
CA HIS A 80 -8.31 -6.72 5.13
C HIS A 80 -8.39 -5.53 6.10
N ALA A 81 -7.98 -5.75 7.34
CA ALA A 81 -8.03 -4.71 8.38
C ALA A 81 -7.18 -3.47 8.07
N ASP A 82 -6.11 -3.64 7.28
CA ASP A 82 -5.18 -2.57 6.91
C ASP A 82 -5.62 -1.84 5.63
N ASP A 83 -6.58 -2.40 4.87
CA ASP A 83 -7.07 -1.81 3.62
C ASP A 83 -8.14 -0.76 3.89
N ARG A 84 -7.71 0.46 4.13
CA ARG A 84 -8.63 1.58 4.40
C ARG A 84 -9.39 1.96 3.15
N CYS A 85 -10.71 2.02 3.27
CA CYS A 85 -11.64 2.38 2.23
C CYS A 85 -12.55 3.53 2.66
N LEU A 86 -13.05 4.27 1.69
CA LEU A 86 -13.93 5.42 1.86
C LEU A 86 -15.29 5.10 1.23
N LEU A 87 -16.33 4.94 2.07
CA LEU A 87 -17.72 4.83 1.64
C LEU A 87 -18.35 6.21 1.56
N ILE A 88 -18.96 6.57 0.44
CA ILE A 88 -19.59 7.87 0.22
C ILE A 88 -21.04 7.65 -0.20
N ARG A 89 -21.98 8.31 0.48
CA ARG A 89 -23.38 8.31 0.08
C ARG A 89 -23.66 9.47 -0.86
N THR A 90 -23.88 9.19 -2.13
CA THR A 90 -24.09 10.19 -3.18
C THR A 90 -25.56 10.54 -3.42
N GLY A 91 -26.48 9.74 -2.90
CA GLY A 91 -27.92 9.92 -3.01
C GLY A 91 -28.70 9.05 -2.02
N PRO A 92 -30.05 9.07 -2.04
CA PRO A 92 -30.87 8.34 -1.06
C PRO A 92 -30.50 6.86 -0.90
N GLU A 93 -30.27 6.17 -2.02
CA GLU A 93 -29.86 4.75 -2.07
C GLU A 93 -28.58 4.54 -2.87
N LYS A 94 -27.85 5.63 -3.18
CA LYS A 94 -26.66 5.58 -4.00
C LYS A 94 -25.41 5.71 -3.15
N PHE A 95 -24.57 4.67 -3.20
CA PHE A 95 -23.29 4.62 -2.52
C PHE A 95 -22.18 4.29 -3.50
N VAL A 96 -21.02 4.86 -3.26
CA VAL A 96 -19.77 4.52 -3.94
C VAL A 96 -18.70 4.29 -2.88
N ALA A 97 -17.76 3.41 -3.16
CA ALA A 97 -16.64 3.19 -2.25
C ALA A 97 -15.34 2.96 -3.03
N TYR A 98 -14.26 3.50 -2.49
CA TYR A 98 -12.93 3.46 -3.06
C TYR A 98 -11.90 3.13 -2.00
N ASN A 99 -10.80 2.50 -2.40
CA ASN A 99 -9.63 2.43 -1.56
C ASN A 99 -9.13 3.86 -1.28
N GLN A 100 -8.77 4.12 -0.03
CA GLN A 100 -8.33 5.46 0.39
C GLN A 100 -6.89 5.77 -0.06
N ALA A 101 -6.10 4.76 -0.46
CA ALA A 101 -4.72 4.97 -0.89
C ALA A 101 -4.65 5.60 -2.28
N CYS A 102 -4.08 6.79 -2.36
CA CYS A 102 -3.83 7.49 -3.62
C CYS A 102 -2.93 6.66 -4.54
N THR A 103 -3.30 6.55 -5.82
CA THR A 103 -2.56 5.76 -6.81
C THR A 103 -1.23 6.37 -7.25
N HIS A 104 -0.85 7.53 -6.69
CA HIS A 104 0.49 8.11 -6.85
C HIS A 104 1.48 7.52 -5.82
N LEU A 105 1.31 7.83 -4.53
CA LEU A 105 2.20 7.43 -3.43
C LEU A 105 1.43 7.03 -2.17
N ALA A 106 0.28 6.41 -2.31
CA ALA A 106 -0.54 5.85 -1.23
C ALA A 106 -0.97 6.83 -0.12
N CYS A 107 -0.85 8.15 -0.33
CA CYS A 107 -1.40 9.13 0.61
C CYS A 107 -2.92 8.97 0.75
N PRO A 108 -3.50 9.22 1.94
CA PRO A 108 -4.93 9.07 2.15
C PRO A 108 -5.74 10.11 1.36
N VAL A 109 -6.65 9.60 0.54
CA VAL A 109 -7.61 10.41 -0.22
C VAL A 109 -8.77 10.79 0.68
N THR A 110 -9.31 11.99 0.51
CA THR A 110 -10.45 12.53 1.24
C THR A 110 -11.60 12.90 0.30
N TYR A 111 -12.83 12.89 0.81
CA TYR A 111 -13.99 13.34 0.05
C TYR A 111 -14.24 14.84 0.25
N ARG A 112 -14.27 15.60 -0.84
CA ARG A 112 -14.62 17.04 -0.85
C ARG A 112 -16.08 17.20 -1.25
N ARG A 113 -16.95 17.34 -0.24
CA ARG A 113 -18.41 17.41 -0.42
C ARG A 113 -18.82 18.52 -1.40
N GLY A 114 -18.26 19.71 -1.30
CA GLY A 114 -18.64 20.87 -2.13
C GLY A 114 -18.35 20.67 -3.61
N ALA A 115 -17.20 20.09 -3.95
CA ALA A 115 -16.77 19.82 -5.32
C ALA A 115 -17.26 18.46 -5.85
N ARG A 116 -17.81 17.59 -4.99
CA ARG A 116 -18.22 16.21 -5.32
C ARG A 116 -17.08 15.40 -5.98
N GLU A 117 -15.90 15.53 -5.43
CA GLU A 117 -14.70 14.88 -5.90
C GLU A 117 -13.92 14.22 -4.75
N LEU A 118 -12.97 13.37 -5.10
CA LEU A 118 -12.01 12.79 -4.18
C LEU A 118 -10.68 13.53 -4.35
N TYR A 119 -10.05 13.89 -3.23
CA TYR A 119 -8.85 14.72 -3.20
C TYR A 119 -7.74 14.10 -2.37
N CYS A 120 -6.55 14.08 -2.91
CA CYS A 120 -5.33 13.69 -2.24
C CYS A 120 -4.51 14.94 -1.89
N PRO A 121 -4.33 15.29 -0.60
CA PRO A 121 -3.69 16.54 -0.20
C PRO A 121 -2.16 16.56 -0.39
N CYS A 122 -1.51 15.39 -0.50
CA CYS A 122 -0.05 15.33 -0.56
C CYS A 122 0.53 15.98 -1.81
N HIS A 123 -0.08 15.76 -2.97
CA HIS A 123 0.40 16.27 -4.26
C HIS A 123 -0.76 16.74 -5.14
N GLU A 124 -1.83 17.22 -4.51
CA GLU A 124 -2.99 17.81 -5.20
C GLU A 124 -3.56 16.89 -6.29
N GLY A 125 -3.72 15.60 -5.95
CA GLY A 125 -4.38 14.62 -6.83
C GLY A 125 -5.90 14.72 -6.71
N TYR A 126 -6.59 14.78 -7.85
CA TYR A 126 -8.05 14.87 -7.92
C TYR A 126 -8.61 13.66 -8.64
N PHE A 127 -9.71 13.11 -8.12
CA PHE A 127 -10.37 11.94 -8.71
C PHE A 127 -11.88 12.15 -8.80
N ALA A 128 -12.46 11.63 -9.88
CA ALA A 128 -13.90 11.70 -10.09
C ALA A 128 -14.64 10.81 -9.08
N LEU A 129 -15.74 11.33 -8.52
CA LEU A 129 -16.55 10.59 -7.57
C LEU A 129 -17.31 9.42 -8.21
N ALA A 130 -17.60 9.48 -9.53
CA ALA A 130 -18.41 8.49 -10.22
C ALA A 130 -17.67 7.16 -10.45
N ASP A 131 -16.42 7.24 -10.87
CA ASP A 131 -15.63 6.09 -11.34
C ASP A 131 -14.19 6.02 -10.77
N GLY A 132 -13.80 7.00 -9.97
CA GLY A 132 -12.46 7.06 -9.37
C GLY A 132 -11.35 7.48 -10.34
N ARG A 133 -11.66 7.83 -11.60
CA ARG A 133 -10.63 8.22 -12.57
C ARG A 133 -9.91 9.50 -12.14
N PRO A 134 -8.60 9.65 -12.47
CA PRO A 134 -7.90 10.88 -12.14
C PRO A 134 -8.43 12.05 -13.00
N LEU A 135 -8.65 13.20 -12.34
CA LEU A 135 -9.07 14.45 -12.97
C LEU A 135 -7.92 15.43 -13.10
N GLY A 136 -6.92 15.33 -12.22
CA GLY A 136 -5.77 16.22 -12.19
C GLY A 136 -4.71 15.78 -11.18
N GLY A 137 -3.54 16.41 -11.27
CA GLY A 137 -2.40 16.07 -10.46
C GLY A 137 -1.57 14.90 -10.99
N PRO A 138 -0.63 14.37 -10.18
CA PRO A 138 0.29 13.32 -10.61
C PRO A 138 -0.31 11.91 -10.76
N PRO A 139 -1.45 11.51 -10.13
CA PRO A 139 -2.03 10.18 -10.31
C PRO A 139 -2.35 9.89 -11.79
N LYS A 140 -2.01 8.67 -12.27
CA LYS A 140 -2.24 8.23 -13.65
C LYS A 140 -3.25 7.09 -13.76
N ARG A 141 -3.62 6.47 -12.64
CA ARG A 141 -4.55 5.34 -12.57
C ARG A 141 -5.75 5.70 -11.71
N PRO A 142 -6.94 5.15 -11.98
CA PRO A 142 -8.10 5.32 -11.11
C PRO A 142 -7.85 4.75 -9.71
N LEU A 143 -8.66 5.17 -8.75
CA LEU A 143 -8.69 4.57 -7.43
C LEU A 143 -9.34 3.18 -7.51
N PRO A 144 -8.78 2.14 -6.84
CA PRO A 144 -9.44 0.84 -6.72
C PRO A 144 -10.85 1.01 -6.14
N ARG A 145 -11.82 0.42 -6.81
CA ARG A 145 -13.23 0.55 -6.44
C ARG A 145 -13.71 -0.65 -5.65
N VAL A 146 -14.38 -0.41 -4.52
CA VAL A 146 -15.04 -1.46 -3.76
C VAL A 146 -16.44 -1.70 -4.33
N LEU A 147 -16.74 -2.94 -4.67
CA LEU A 147 -18.07 -3.37 -5.09
C LEU A 147 -19.01 -3.37 -3.89
N LEU A 148 -20.14 -2.71 -4.05
CA LEU A 148 -21.15 -2.59 -3.01
C LEU A 148 -22.44 -3.30 -3.42
N SER A 149 -23.09 -3.96 -2.43
CA SER A 149 -24.45 -4.45 -2.52
C SER A 149 -25.29 -3.76 -1.44
N VAL A 150 -26.31 -3.02 -1.85
CA VAL A 150 -27.26 -2.39 -0.92
C VAL A 150 -28.38 -3.39 -0.67
N ARG A 151 -28.61 -3.72 0.60
CA ARG A 151 -29.64 -4.65 1.07
C ARG A 151 -30.52 -3.95 2.11
N GLU A 152 -31.64 -4.55 2.49
CA GLU A 152 -32.57 -4.02 3.50
C GLU A 152 -31.87 -3.76 4.85
N ASP A 153 -30.90 -4.58 5.21
CA ASP A 153 -30.15 -4.52 6.45
C ASP A 153 -28.91 -3.58 6.41
N GLY A 154 -28.55 -3.07 5.21
CA GLY A 154 -27.41 -2.14 5.09
C GLY A 154 -26.63 -2.25 3.79
N VAL A 155 -25.47 -1.63 3.78
CA VAL A 155 -24.51 -1.59 2.67
C VAL A 155 -23.44 -2.63 2.92
N TRP A 156 -23.19 -3.49 1.94
CA TRP A 156 -22.23 -4.60 2.01
C TRP A 156 -21.13 -4.40 0.97
N ALA A 157 -19.88 -4.53 1.39
CA ALA A 157 -18.74 -4.66 0.49
C ALA A 157 -18.64 -6.13 0.05
N THR A 158 -18.52 -6.37 -1.26
CA THR A 158 -18.55 -7.73 -1.84
C THR A 158 -17.33 -8.07 -2.67
N GLY A 159 -16.49 -7.11 -3.00
CA GLY A 159 -15.27 -7.30 -3.78
C GLY A 159 -14.55 -5.98 -4.03
N VAL A 160 -13.38 -6.07 -4.66
CA VAL A 160 -12.59 -4.91 -5.10
C VAL A 160 -12.26 -5.08 -6.57
N ILE A 161 -12.45 -4.03 -7.35
CA ILE A 161 -11.94 -3.93 -8.72
C ILE A 161 -10.64 -3.12 -8.61
N GLU A 162 -9.53 -3.76 -8.91
CA GLU A 162 -8.25 -3.08 -9.03
C GLU A 162 -8.19 -2.29 -10.35
N SER A 163 -7.48 -1.18 -10.33
CA SER A 163 -7.36 -0.23 -11.44
C SER A 163 -6.05 -0.41 -12.20
#